data_15e3a8d831ed1835be42cd1e9925fe6d
#
_entry.id   15e3a8d831ed1835be42cd1e9925fe6d
#
_cell.length_a   1.000
_cell.length_b   1.000
_cell.length_c   1.000
_cell.angle_alpha   90.00
_cell.angle_beta   90.00
_cell.angle_gamma   90.00
#
_symmetry.space_group_name_H-M   'P 1'
#
loop_
_entity.id
_entity.type
_entity.pdbx_description
1 polymer ?
#
loop_
_entity_poly.entity_id
_entity_poly.type
_entity_poly.pdbx_seq_one_letter_code
_entity_poly.pdbx_strand_id
1 'polypeptide(L)'
;MVNFYTPTKKKLTAQKLTVTITNLDAFGQGVANHKGKTIFVKSALPDETVDIQLTDDKKNYAKAKVIKYHNHSQQRVTPKCKYYTKCGGCELQHISSNLQQQAKYEALIKLLQKEAGAELDYKDNSPNIIADQPYHYRRRARLSINLVKGELLIGFRQAESNQIIKIEHCPVLVEQLDKLLMPLQSCLRQIKQKKSLGHIELIAVDSGIILVLRHTMPLTEQDSILLKQFAETHNISLYFHGHDLIHICGTTEHYYLINHLKLTFSPLDFIQVNSQINQKMIDKALEWLDITSDDKILDLFCGMGNFSLPMAIKSQSVTGIEGVEALVEKAKINAKLNKAKIGAKTQFFTCNLEDKQQFSIWNQSKFDKVLLDPARAGAYNATAEIVKISPTKIVYISCNPATLARDCKLFIEEGYNIVKVAILDMFPQTKHIESMLMLTKSG
;
A
#
# COMPACT_ATOMS: atom_id res chain seq x y z
N MET A 1 -2.10 -30.86 -34.91
CA MET A 1 -2.99 -30.84 -33.74
C MET A 1 -2.10 -30.63 -32.49
N VAL A 2 -2.18 -29.48 -31.87
CA VAL A 2 -1.42 -29.20 -30.63
C VAL A 2 -2.27 -29.69 -29.46
N ASN A 3 -1.86 -30.76 -28.81
CA ASN A 3 -2.50 -31.26 -27.59
C ASN A 3 -2.27 -30.29 -26.45
N PHE A 4 -3.29 -29.50 -26.07
CA PHE A 4 -3.27 -28.73 -24.81
C PHE A 4 -3.39 -29.70 -23.64
N TYR A 5 -2.31 -29.87 -22.89
CA TYR A 5 -2.32 -30.61 -21.65
C TYR A 5 -3.12 -29.80 -20.61
N THR A 6 -4.34 -30.24 -20.34
CA THR A 6 -5.16 -29.75 -19.22
C THR A 6 -4.79 -30.61 -18.00
N PRO A 7 -4.15 -30.04 -16.97
CA PRO A 7 -3.82 -30.84 -15.78
C PRO A 7 -5.13 -31.30 -15.13
N THR A 8 -5.35 -32.60 -15.08
CA THR A 8 -6.43 -33.22 -14.31
C THR A 8 -6.29 -32.79 -12.86
N LYS A 9 -7.22 -31.98 -12.32
CA LYS A 9 -7.32 -31.71 -10.89
C LYS A 9 -7.47 -33.06 -10.17
N LYS A 10 -6.40 -33.55 -9.53
CA LYS A 10 -6.50 -34.68 -8.61
C LYS A 10 -7.64 -34.35 -7.63
N LYS A 11 -8.67 -35.19 -7.55
CA LYS A 11 -9.68 -35.13 -6.48
C LYS A 11 -8.89 -35.25 -5.18
N LEU A 12 -8.73 -34.12 -4.46
CA LEU A 12 -8.22 -34.14 -3.11
C LEU A 12 -9.17 -35.04 -2.32
N THR A 13 -8.68 -36.18 -1.86
CA THR A 13 -9.37 -36.96 -0.84
C THR A 13 -9.66 -36.03 0.31
N ALA A 14 -10.90 -36.02 0.80
CA ALA A 14 -11.34 -35.15 1.90
C ALA A 14 -10.69 -35.56 3.24
N GLN A 15 -9.36 -35.64 3.26
CA GLN A 15 -8.61 -36.03 4.43
C GLN A 15 -8.76 -34.95 5.49
N LYS A 16 -9.40 -35.31 6.57
CA LYS A 16 -9.51 -34.49 7.78
C LYS A 16 -8.31 -34.81 8.65
N LEU A 17 -7.66 -33.76 9.16
CA LEU A 17 -6.53 -33.87 10.06
C LEU A 17 -6.76 -32.94 11.24
N THR A 18 -6.36 -33.37 12.44
CA THR A 18 -6.26 -32.47 13.59
C THR A 18 -4.83 -32.00 13.71
N VAL A 19 -4.61 -30.70 13.76
CA VAL A 19 -3.30 -30.08 13.89
C VAL A 19 -3.30 -28.95 14.91
N THR A 20 -2.16 -28.73 15.55
CA THR A 20 -1.92 -27.54 16.38
C THR A 20 -1.12 -26.52 15.56
N ILE A 21 -1.56 -25.29 15.58
CA ILE A 21 -0.91 -24.19 14.89
C ILE A 21 0.23 -23.67 15.76
N THR A 22 1.41 -23.59 15.17
CA THR A 22 2.64 -23.18 15.90
C THR A 22 3.09 -21.76 15.60
N ASN A 23 2.72 -21.21 14.42
CA ASN A 23 3.18 -19.89 13.99
C ASN A 23 2.20 -19.27 12.97
N LEU A 24 2.47 -18.04 12.55
CA LEU A 24 1.86 -17.38 11.39
C LEU A 24 2.89 -17.23 10.25
N ASP A 25 2.39 -17.33 9.01
CA ASP A 25 3.18 -16.93 7.85
C ASP A 25 3.06 -15.40 7.61
N ALA A 26 3.79 -14.91 6.61
CA ALA A 26 3.77 -13.50 6.19
C ALA A 26 2.38 -12.99 5.74
N PHE A 27 1.44 -13.89 5.46
CA PHE A 27 0.09 -13.58 4.98
C PHE A 27 -0.98 -13.74 6.06
N GLY A 28 -0.57 -14.03 7.32
CA GLY A 28 -1.47 -14.25 8.44
C GLY A 28 -2.18 -15.61 8.40
N GLN A 29 -1.62 -16.61 7.71
CA GLN A 29 -2.11 -17.98 7.74
C GLN A 29 -1.40 -18.74 8.87
N GLY A 30 -2.16 -19.54 9.63
CA GLY A 30 -1.58 -20.41 10.62
C GLY A 30 -0.66 -21.47 9.98
N VAL A 31 0.47 -21.73 10.60
CA VAL A 31 1.44 -22.73 10.17
C VAL A 31 1.41 -23.91 11.14
N ALA A 32 1.20 -25.10 10.59
CA ALA A 32 1.32 -26.37 11.31
C ALA A 32 2.29 -27.30 10.61
N ASN A 33 2.82 -28.29 11.34
CA ASN A 33 3.59 -29.39 10.78
C ASN A 33 2.86 -30.72 11.00
N HIS A 34 2.71 -31.50 9.95
CA HIS A 34 2.17 -32.86 10.07
C HIS A 34 3.06 -33.84 9.30
N LYS A 35 3.68 -34.78 9.99
CA LYS A 35 4.59 -35.79 9.43
C LYS A 35 5.73 -35.18 8.59
N GLY A 36 6.32 -34.09 9.08
CA GLY A 36 7.41 -33.38 8.40
C GLY A 36 6.98 -32.43 7.26
N LYS A 37 5.67 -32.34 6.96
CA LYS A 37 5.14 -31.46 5.92
C LYS A 37 4.53 -30.20 6.53
N THR A 38 4.90 -29.04 6.01
CA THR A 38 4.31 -27.74 6.39
C THR A 38 2.89 -27.61 5.84
N ILE A 39 1.94 -27.21 6.69
CA ILE A 39 0.55 -26.97 6.32
C ILE A 39 0.21 -25.50 6.64
N PHE A 40 -0.22 -24.75 5.62
CA PHE A 40 -0.75 -23.40 5.77
C PHE A 40 -2.26 -23.46 5.96
N VAL A 41 -2.73 -22.98 7.08
CA VAL A 41 -4.14 -23.08 7.48
C VAL A 41 -4.77 -21.69 7.51
N LYS A 42 -5.67 -21.43 6.55
CA LYS A 42 -6.37 -20.14 6.46
C LYS A 42 -7.18 -19.87 7.73
N SER A 43 -7.06 -18.66 8.29
CA SER A 43 -7.81 -18.17 9.45
C SER A 43 -7.53 -18.89 10.78
N ALA A 44 -6.51 -19.71 10.89
CA ALA A 44 -6.07 -20.31 12.15
C ALA A 44 -4.92 -19.50 12.77
N LEU A 45 -4.83 -19.50 14.11
CA LEU A 45 -3.85 -18.73 14.88
C LEU A 45 -2.96 -19.65 15.72
N PRO A 46 -1.76 -19.19 16.11
CA PRO A 46 -0.90 -19.91 17.04
C PRO A 46 -1.66 -20.33 18.32
N ASP A 47 -1.30 -21.49 18.86
CA ASP A 47 -1.90 -22.14 20.03
C ASP A 47 -3.31 -22.69 19.80
N GLU A 48 -3.86 -22.60 18.60
CA GLU A 48 -5.12 -23.24 18.25
C GLU A 48 -4.91 -24.69 17.80
N THR A 49 -5.70 -25.60 18.35
CA THR A 49 -5.85 -26.96 17.84
C THR A 49 -7.12 -27.00 16.99
N VAL A 50 -6.98 -27.40 15.73
CA VAL A 50 -8.05 -27.33 14.73
C VAL A 50 -8.16 -28.60 13.91
N ASP A 51 -9.39 -28.98 13.58
CA ASP A 51 -9.64 -29.93 12.50
C ASP A 51 -9.61 -29.18 11.18
N ILE A 52 -8.82 -29.67 10.26
CA ILE A 52 -8.60 -29.05 8.94
C ILE A 52 -9.00 -29.97 7.81
N GLN A 53 -9.35 -29.35 6.69
CA GLN A 53 -9.51 -30.01 5.40
C GLN A 53 -8.49 -29.45 4.41
N LEU A 54 -7.68 -30.33 3.82
CA LEU A 54 -6.72 -29.91 2.78
C LEU A 54 -7.47 -29.34 1.57
N THR A 55 -6.99 -28.19 1.08
CA THR A 55 -7.50 -27.50 -0.12
C THR A 55 -6.53 -27.58 -1.29
N ASP A 56 -5.23 -27.72 -0.99
CA ASP A 56 -4.17 -27.98 -1.96
C ASP A 56 -3.10 -28.85 -1.28
N ASP A 57 -2.55 -29.83 -2.01
CA ASP A 57 -1.52 -30.73 -1.49
C ASP A 57 -0.37 -30.85 -2.49
N LYS A 58 0.77 -30.25 -2.15
CA LYS A 58 2.02 -30.25 -2.95
C LYS A 58 3.05 -31.17 -2.28
N LYS A 59 4.16 -31.44 -2.98
CA LYS A 59 5.24 -32.29 -2.45
C LYS A 59 5.78 -31.76 -1.12
N ASN A 60 6.07 -30.47 -1.02
CA ASN A 60 6.78 -29.86 0.12
C ASN A 60 5.86 -29.14 1.11
N TYR A 61 4.62 -28.80 0.73
CA TYR A 61 3.66 -28.12 1.60
C TYR A 61 2.22 -28.46 1.23
N ALA A 62 1.30 -28.15 2.13
CA ALA A 62 -0.13 -28.23 1.84
C ALA A 62 -0.84 -26.91 2.27
N LYS A 63 -2.02 -26.66 1.70
CA LYS A 63 -2.93 -25.62 2.16
C LYS A 63 -4.21 -26.24 2.69
N ALA A 64 -4.77 -25.64 3.72
CA ALA A 64 -5.95 -26.15 4.38
C ALA A 64 -6.90 -25.03 4.81
N LYS A 65 -8.15 -25.39 5.07
CA LYS A 65 -9.14 -24.56 5.74
C LYS A 65 -9.57 -25.24 7.05
N VAL A 66 -9.91 -24.44 8.06
CA VAL A 66 -10.44 -24.94 9.31
C VAL A 66 -11.86 -25.47 9.11
N ILE A 67 -12.15 -26.65 9.69
CA ILE A 67 -13.49 -27.23 9.79
C ILE A 67 -14.06 -27.00 11.19
N LYS A 68 -13.23 -27.18 12.25
CA LYS A 68 -13.61 -27.06 13.64
C LYS A 68 -12.44 -26.53 14.47
N TYR A 69 -12.72 -25.66 15.39
CA TYR A 69 -11.78 -25.23 16.44
C TYR A 69 -12.04 -26.05 17.70
N HIS A 70 -11.00 -26.57 18.33
CA HIS A 70 -11.07 -27.24 19.64
C HIS A 70 -10.82 -26.23 20.76
N ASN A 71 -9.98 -25.24 20.51
CA ASN A 71 -9.72 -24.08 21.38
C ASN A 71 -9.47 -22.84 20.55
N HIS A 72 -9.48 -21.68 21.18
CA HIS A 72 -9.15 -20.40 20.55
C HIS A 72 -7.91 -19.78 21.18
N SER A 73 -7.07 -19.17 20.33
CA SER A 73 -5.93 -18.37 20.77
C SER A 73 -6.40 -17.12 21.53
N GLN A 74 -5.65 -16.68 22.54
CA GLN A 74 -5.87 -15.39 23.21
C GLN A 74 -5.68 -14.19 22.28
N GLN A 75 -4.97 -14.38 21.16
CA GLN A 75 -4.77 -13.36 20.15
C GLN A 75 -5.90 -13.26 19.12
N ARG A 76 -6.93 -14.12 19.27
CA ARG A 76 -8.11 -14.06 18.41
C ARG A 76 -9.07 -12.98 18.88
N VAL A 77 -9.46 -12.11 17.94
CA VAL A 77 -10.44 -11.04 18.18
C VAL A 77 -11.64 -11.18 17.26
N THR A 78 -12.78 -10.64 17.70
CA THR A 78 -13.97 -10.58 16.85
C THR A 78 -13.79 -9.50 15.79
N PRO A 79 -13.92 -9.83 14.48
CA PRO A 79 -13.85 -8.84 13.41
C PRO A 79 -14.93 -7.75 13.57
N LYS A 80 -14.54 -6.47 13.47
CA LYS A 80 -15.49 -5.35 13.54
C LYS A 80 -16.37 -5.22 12.27
N CYS A 81 -15.90 -5.77 11.14
CA CYS A 81 -16.61 -5.68 9.87
C CYS A 81 -17.55 -6.86 9.64
N LYS A 82 -18.85 -6.60 9.49
CA LYS A 82 -19.87 -7.65 9.19
C LYS A 82 -19.64 -8.35 7.84
N TYR A 83 -18.85 -7.74 6.95
CA TYR A 83 -18.51 -8.29 5.63
C TYR A 83 -17.16 -9.03 5.59
N TYR A 84 -16.46 -9.12 6.71
CA TYR A 84 -15.08 -9.61 6.78
C TYR A 84 -14.87 -10.98 6.12
N THR A 85 -15.78 -11.92 6.33
CA THR A 85 -15.66 -13.28 5.76
C THR A 85 -15.89 -13.35 4.25
N LYS A 86 -16.39 -12.29 3.64
CA LYS A 86 -16.78 -12.24 2.21
C LYS A 86 -15.96 -11.21 1.44
N CYS A 87 -15.76 -10.02 2.03
CA CYS A 87 -15.08 -8.91 1.38
C CYS A 87 -13.58 -9.19 1.21
N GLY A 88 -13.02 -8.88 0.03
CA GLY A 88 -11.59 -9.04 -0.26
C GLY A 88 -10.70 -7.90 0.22
N GLY A 89 -11.25 -6.93 0.96
CA GLY A 89 -10.50 -5.75 1.41
C GLY A 89 -9.67 -5.95 2.68
N CYS A 90 -9.97 -6.99 3.49
CA CYS A 90 -9.28 -7.28 4.74
C CYS A 90 -9.14 -8.79 4.93
N GLU A 91 -7.98 -9.24 5.40
CA GLU A 91 -7.73 -10.65 5.66
C GLU A 91 -7.43 -10.95 7.14
N LEU A 92 -7.10 -9.94 7.96
CA LEU A 92 -6.52 -10.14 9.29
C LEU A 92 -7.38 -9.63 10.47
N GLN A 93 -8.64 -9.21 10.25
CA GLN A 93 -9.47 -8.66 11.33
C GLN A 93 -9.77 -9.63 12.49
N HIS A 94 -9.48 -10.93 12.32
CA HIS A 94 -9.63 -11.93 13.38
C HIS A 94 -8.38 -12.06 14.27
N ILE A 95 -7.32 -11.31 13.97
CA ILE A 95 -6.02 -11.32 14.65
C ILE A 95 -5.85 -10.00 15.41
N SER A 96 -5.32 -10.03 16.63
CA SER A 96 -4.97 -8.82 17.37
C SER A 96 -3.96 -7.98 16.58
N SER A 97 -4.04 -6.64 16.67
CA SER A 97 -3.14 -5.74 15.93
C SER A 97 -1.67 -6.01 16.26
N ASN A 98 -1.37 -6.29 17.53
CA ASN A 98 0.00 -6.61 17.96
C ASN A 98 0.53 -7.86 17.26
N LEU A 99 -0.26 -8.94 17.20
CA LEU A 99 0.18 -10.16 16.52
C LEU A 99 0.30 -9.97 15.01
N GLN A 100 -0.58 -9.18 14.37
CA GLN A 100 -0.45 -8.83 12.96
C GLN A 100 0.89 -8.13 12.68
N GLN A 101 1.22 -7.13 13.48
CA GLN A 101 2.43 -6.32 13.35
C GLN A 101 3.69 -7.13 13.61
N GLN A 102 3.70 -7.94 14.66
CA GLN A 102 4.80 -8.83 15.00
C GLN A 102 5.05 -9.85 13.88
N ALA A 103 4.01 -10.51 13.38
CA ALA A 103 4.13 -11.49 12.30
C ALA A 103 4.68 -10.86 11.00
N LYS A 104 4.25 -9.65 10.65
CA LYS A 104 4.78 -8.89 9.52
C LYS A 104 6.27 -8.57 9.71
N TYR A 105 6.65 -8.11 10.91
CA TYR A 105 8.04 -7.79 11.23
C TYR A 105 8.95 -9.02 11.16
N GLU A 106 8.56 -10.11 11.82
CA GLU A 106 9.32 -11.37 11.79
C GLU A 106 9.48 -11.94 10.37
N ALA A 107 8.42 -11.84 9.56
CA ALA A 107 8.48 -12.28 8.17
C ALA A 107 9.47 -11.45 7.35
N LEU A 108 9.52 -10.14 7.56
CA LEU A 108 10.49 -9.25 6.92
C LEU A 108 11.92 -9.62 7.33
N ILE A 109 12.19 -9.75 8.64
CA ILE A 109 13.53 -10.08 9.15
C ILE A 109 14.01 -11.42 8.59
N LYS A 110 13.17 -12.46 8.67
CA LYS A 110 13.53 -13.80 8.11
C LYS A 110 13.85 -13.74 6.62
N LEU A 111 13.13 -12.90 5.87
CA LEU A 111 13.37 -12.75 4.44
C LEU A 111 14.70 -12.03 4.15
N LEU A 112 14.98 -10.94 4.88
CA LEU A 112 16.24 -10.20 4.75
C LEU A 112 17.46 -11.07 5.12
N GLN A 113 17.37 -11.83 6.20
CA GLN A 113 18.42 -12.79 6.59
C GLN A 113 18.66 -13.84 5.52
N LYS A 114 17.57 -14.45 5.00
CA LYS A 114 17.68 -15.58 4.06
C LYS A 114 18.10 -15.14 2.65
N GLU A 115 17.51 -14.07 2.11
CA GLU A 115 17.66 -13.70 0.70
C GLU A 115 18.73 -12.62 0.49
N ALA A 116 18.91 -11.72 1.46
CA ALA A 116 19.93 -10.67 1.39
C ALA A 116 21.22 -11.02 2.14
N GLY A 117 21.22 -12.07 2.96
CA GLY A 117 22.37 -12.42 3.80
C GLY A 117 22.60 -11.40 4.94
N ALA A 118 21.57 -10.66 5.32
CA ALA A 118 21.69 -9.62 6.34
C ALA A 118 21.97 -10.23 7.73
N GLU A 119 22.98 -9.73 8.40
CA GLU A 119 23.25 -10.05 9.81
C GLU A 119 22.36 -9.16 10.69
N LEU A 120 21.17 -9.66 11.03
CA LEU A 120 20.18 -8.94 11.85
C LEU A 120 19.90 -9.77 13.11
N ASP A 121 20.22 -9.22 14.27
CA ASP A 121 19.77 -9.78 15.55
C ASP A 121 18.44 -9.17 15.95
N TYR A 122 17.34 -9.89 15.68
CA TYR A 122 16.01 -9.44 16.01
C TYR A 122 15.56 -9.80 17.44
N LYS A 123 16.36 -10.61 18.17
CA LYS A 123 16.00 -11.05 19.51
C LYS A 123 16.31 -9.97 20.56
N ASP A 124 17.35 -9.20 20.34
CA ASP A 124 17.79 -8.15 21.26
C ASP A 124 17.16 -6.77 20.98
N ASN A 125 16.56 -6.59 19.79
CA ASN A 125 15.88 -5.35 19.43
C ASN A 125 14.37 -5.54 19.43
N SER A 126 13.67 -4.76 20.26
CA SER A 126 12.21 -4.66 20.18
C SER A 126 11.79 -4.33 18.74
N PRO A 127 10.74 -4.97 18.21
CA PRO A 127 10.28 -4.70 16.86
C PRO A 127 10.01 -3.21 16.63
N ASN A 128 10.67 -2.62 15.63
CA ASN A 128 10.44 -1.23 15.29
C ASN A 128 9.20 -1.16 14.38
N ILE A 129 8.08 -0.84 15.01
CA ILE A 129 6.76 -0.84 14.39
C ILE A 129 6.22 0.59 14.38
N ILE A 130 6.02 1.13 13.19
CA ILE A 130 5.38 2.43 13.00
C ILE A 130 3.90 2.17 12.71
N ALA A 131 3.07 2.35 13.73
CA ALA A 131 1.65 2.05 13.68
C ALA A 131 0.79 3.22 14.17
N ASP A 132 -0.50 3.17 13.85
CA ASP A 132 -1.54 4.07 14.33
C ASP A 132 -2.85 3.27 14.53
N GLN A 133 -3.99 3.95 14.52
CA GLN A 133 -5.28 3.31 14.68
C GLN A 133 -5.52 2.25 13.60
N PRO A 134 -5.94 1.03 13.96
CA PRO A 134 -6.11 -0.06 13.01
C PRO A 134 -7.42 0.02 12.19
N TYR A 135 -8.23 1.04 12.45
CA TYR A 135 -9.48 1.35 11.78
C TYR A 135 -9.56 2.85 11.47
N HIS A 136 -10.49 3.25 10.59
CA HIS A 136 -10.73 4.66 10.19
C HIS A 136 -9.47 5.38 9.66
N TYR A 137 -8.58 4.64 9.02
CA TYR A 137 -7.32 5.16 8.49
C TYR A 137 -7.35 5.43 6.98
N ARG A 138 -8.20 4.67 6.24
CA ARG A 138 -8.16 4.64 4.78
C ARG A 138 -8.89 5.81 4.18
N ARG A 139 -8.15 6.76 3.62
CA ARG A 139 -8.67 8.00 3.01
C ARG A 139 -8.96 7.90 1.51
N ARG A 140 -8.71 6.77 0.85
CA ARG A 140 -9.04 6.54 -0.56
C ARG A 140 -9.63 5.16 -0.76
N ALA A 141 -10.75 5.07 -1.46
CA ALA A 141 -11.41 3.82 -1.77
C ALA A 141 -11.98 3.83 -3.19
N ARG A 142 -11.88 2.68 -3.86
CA ARG A 142 -12.49 2.44 -5.15
C ARG A 142 -13.64 1.45 -5.00
N LEU A 143 -14.85 1.92 -5.19
CA LEU A 143 -16.08 1.13 -5.17
C LEU A 143 -16.36 0.63 -6.57
N SER A 144 -16.53 -0.67 -6.74
CA SER A 144 -16.98 -1.27 -7.99
C SER A 144 -18.50 -1.14 -8.11
N ILE A 145 -18.97 -0.93 -9.33
CA ILE A 145 -20.40 -0.89 -9.68
C ILE A 145 -20.68 -2.01 -10.68
N ASN A 146 -21.78 -2.71 -10.47
CA ASN A 146 -22.29 -3.71 -11.44
C ASN A 146 -23.81 -3.73 -11.44
N LEU A 147 -24.40 -3.96 -12.61
CA LEU A 147 -25.84 -4.11 -12.77
C LEU A 147 -26.18 -5.60 -12.91
N VAL A 148 -26.82 -6.17 -11.89
CA VAL A 148 -27.19 -7.58 -11.85
C VAL A 148 -28.71 -7.70 -11.77
N LYS A 149 -29.34 -8.31 -12.76
CA LYS A 149 -30.81 -8.49 -12.84
C LYS A 149 -31.60 -7.19 -12.59
N GLY A 150 -31.09 -6.05 -13.10
CA GLY A 150 -31.73 -4.73 -12.95
C GLY A 150 -31.41 -4.01 -11.62
N GLU A 151 -30.78 -4.66 -10.67
CA GLU A 151 -30.32 -4.06 -9.40
C GLU A 151 -28.88 -3.56 -9.53
N LEU A 152 -28.62 -2.35 -9.04
CA LEU A 152 -27.30 -1.75 -9.00
C LEU A 152 -26.57 -2.20 -7.71
N LEU A 153 -25.54 -3.03 -7.89
CA LEU A 153 -24.65 -3.45 -6.80
C LEU A 153 -23.45 -2.51 -6.74
N ILE A 154 -23.22 -1.92 -5.58
CA ILE A 154 -22.14 -0.96 -5.33
C ILE A 154 -21.38 -1.40 -4.08
N GLY A 155 -20.07 -1.56 -4.19
CA GLY A 155 -19.26 -1.97 -3.06
C GLY A 155 -17.89 -2.50 -3.46
N PHE A 156 -17.37 -3.44 -2.68
CA PHE A 156 -16.06 -4.04 -2.91
C PHE A 156 -16.16 -5.44 -3.52
N ARG A 157 -15.09 -5.87 -4.18
CA ARG A 157 -15.02 -7.24 -4.70
C ARG A 157 -14.94 -8.26 -3.56
N GLN A 158 -15.60 -9.37 -3.74
CA GLN A 158 -15.48 -10.53 -2.87
C GLN A 158 -14.05 -11.09 -2.95
N ALA A 159 -13.56 -11.67 -1.86
CA ALA A 159 -12.27 -12.35 -1.83
C ALA A 159 -12.23 -13.45 -2.90
N GLU A 160 -11.14 -13.48 -3.66
CA GLU A 160 -10.88 -14.48 -4.72
C GLU A 160 -11.99 -14.56 -5.80
N SER A 161 -12.76 -13.47 -6.02
CA SER A 161 -13.88 -13.43 -6.95
C SER A 161 -14.04 -12.04 -7.57
N ASN A 162 -14.75 -12.00 -8.73
CA ASN A 162 -15.17 -10.75 -9.37
C ASN A 162 -16.57 -10.29 -8.90
N GLN A 163 -17.23 -11.03 -8.03
CA GLN A 163 -18.53 -10.65 -7.49
C GLN A 163 -18.40 -9.42 -6.59
N ILE A 164 -19.39 -8.54 -6.64
CA ILE A 164 -19.44 -7.34 -5.81
C ILE A 164 -20.28 -7.63 -4.56
N ILE A 165 -19.74 -7.28 -3.41
CA ILE A 165 -20.47 -7.26 -2.14
C ILE A 165 -20.94 -5.84 -1.91
N LYS A 166 -22.24 -5.67 -1.76
CA LYS A 166 -22.84 -4.41 -1.33
C LYS A 166 -22.33 -4.04 0.05
N ILE A 167 -21.68 -2.88 0.17
CA ILE A 167 -21.05 -2.40 1.40
C ILE A 167 -21.79 -1.14 1.88
N GLU A 168 -22.45 -1.20 3.01
CA GLU A 168 -23.14 -0.09 3.65
C GLU A 168 -22.23 0.67 4.62
N HIS A 169 -21.30 -0.05 5.27
CA HIS A 169 -20.32 0.46 6.21
C HIS A 169 -18.98 -0.25 6.03
N CYS A 170 -17.89 0.49 6.18
CA CYS A 170 -16.54 -0.06 6.08
C CYS A 170 -15.65 0.54 7.19
N PRO A 171 -15.38 -0.20 8.29
CA PRO A 171 -14.70 0.34 9.46
C PRO A 171 -13.24 0.73 9.23
N VAL A 172 -12.64 0.38 8.09
CA VAL A 172 -11.28 0.84 7.75
C VAL A 172 -11.26 2.17 7.01
N LEU A 173 -12.39 2.60 6.40
CA LEU A 173 -12.48 3.93 5.79
C LEU A 173 -12.48 5.02 6.87
N VAL A 174 -11.90 6.17 6.55
CA VAL A 174 -12.09 7.38 7.37
C VAL A 174 -13.59 7.67 7.50
N GLU A 175 -14.00 8.18 8.64
CA GLU A 175 -15.40 8.30 9.01
C GLU A 175 -16.20 9.10 7.99
N GLN A 176 -15.61 10.15 7.42
CA GLN A 176 -16.20 10.97 6.38
C GLN A 176 -16.60 10.16 5.13
N LEU A 177 -15.78 9.23 4.70
CA LEU A 177 -16.06 8.37 3.54
C LEU A 177 -17.03 7.24 3.89
N ASP A 178 -16.94 6.67 5.10
CA ASP A 178 -17.87 5.63 5.54
C ASP A 178 -19.30 6.15 5.59
N LYS A 179 -19.52 7.34 6.14
CA LYS A 179 -20.83 8.01 6.21
C LYS A 179 -21.45 8.29 4.83
N LEU A 180 -20.64 8.42 3.78
CA LEU A 180 -21.12 8.66 2.42
C LEU A 180 -21.60 7.40 1.69
N LEU A 181 -21.25 6.19 2.15
CA LEU A 181 -21.52 4.96 1.40
C LEU A 181 -23.02 4.73 1.15
N MET A 182 -23.87 4.91 2.17
CA MET A 182 -25.31 4.73 2.04
C MET A 182 -26.00 5.86 1.23
N PRO A 183 -25.77 7.16 1.53
CA PRO A 183 -26.31 8.24 0.74
C PRO A 183 -25.95 8.15 -0.74
N LEU A 184 -24.68 7.84 -1.05
CA LEU A 184 -24.19 7.66 -2.41
C LEU A 184 -24.90 6.51 -3.15
N GLN A 185 -25.09 5.37 -2.50
CA GLN A 185 -25.83 4.26 -3.07
C GLN A 185 -27.30 4.64 -3.35
N SER A 186 -27.91 5.42 -2.47
CA SER A 186 -29.29 5.89 -2.65
C SER A 186 -29.42 6.84 -3.84
N CYS A 187 -28.45 7.73 -4.02
CA CYS A 187 -28.36 8.61 -5.19
C CYS A 187 -28.19 7.80 -6.48
N LEU A 188 -27.21 6.90 -6.53
CA LEU A 188 -26.87 6.14 -7.73
C LEU A 188 -27.99 5.19 -8.20
N ARG A 189 -28.84 4.71 -7.30
CA ARG A 189 -30.01 3.90 -7.68
C ARG A 189 -31.05 4.66 -8.47
N GLN A 190 -31.10 6.00 -8.34
CA GLN A 190 -32.03 6.89 -9.05
C GLN A 190 -31.54 7.21 -10.47
N ILE A 191 -30.27 6.95 -10.80
CA ILE A 191 -29.71 7.16 -12.13
C ILE A 191 -30.46 6.30 -13.15
N LYS A 192 -30.85 6.92 -14.26
CA LYS A 192 -31.55 6.24 -15.35
C LYS A 192 -30.59 5.39 -16.16
N GLN A 193 -29.42 5.94 -16.48
CA GLN A 193 -28.43 5.27 -17.36
C GLN A 193 -27.45 4.39 -16.58
N LYS A 194 -27.96 3.45 -15.77
CA LYS A 194 -27.16 2.61 -14.86
C LYS A 194 -26.06 1.81 -15.55
N LYS A 195 -26.24 1.43 -16.83
CA LYS A 195 -25.27 0.66 -17.60
C LYS A 195 -23.99 1.43 -17.92
N SER A 196 -24.03 2.76 -17.90
CA SER A 196 -22.85 3.59 -18.15
C SER A 196 -21.92 3.70 -16.95
N LEU A 197 -22.35 3.31 -15.74
CA LEU A 197 -21.57 3.43 -14.52
C LEU A 197 -20.48 2.34 -14.47
N GLY A 198 -19.23 2.75 -14.27
CA GLY A 198 -18.08 1.86 -14.17
C GLY A 198 -17.65 1.60 -12.72
N HIS A 199 -17.04 2.60 -12.07
CA HIS A 199 -16.65 2.54 -10.68
C HIS A 199 -16.60 3.96 -10.09
N ILE A 200 -16.50 4.05 -8.77
CA ILE A 200 -16.36 5.32 -8.05
C ILE A 200 -15.07 5.29 -7.24
N GLU A 201 -14.34 6.38 -7.29
CA GLU A 201 -13.29 6.66 -6.32
C GLU A 201 -13.76 7.74 -5.35
N LEU A 202 -13.60 7.44 -4.07
CA LEU A 202 -13.81 8.38 -2.96
C LEU A 202 -12.46 8.69 -2.34
N ILE A 203 -12.16 9.97 -2.15
CA ILE A 203 -10.88 10.44 -1.59
C ILE A 203 -11.21 11.52 -0.55
N ALA A 204 -10.67 11.38 0.67
CA ALA A 204 -10.75 12.39 1.72
C ALA A 204 -9.35 12.94 1.99
N VAL A 205 -9.20 14.25 1.87
CA VAL A 205 -7.94 14.97 2.06
C VAL A 205 -8.20 16.30 2.77
N ASP A 206 -7.16 17.06 3.07
CA ASP A 206 -7.29 18.33 3.81
C ASP A 206 -8.12 19.37 3.07
N SER A 207 -8.17 19.34 1.73
CA SER A 207 -9.04 20.20 0.92
C SER A 207 -10.51 19.76 0.85
N GLY A 208 -10.87 18.62 1.46
CA GLY A 208 -12.24 18.09 1.45
C GLY A 208 -12.37 16.72 0.81
N ILE A 209 -13.57 16.37 0.38
CA ILE A 209 -13.89 15.09 -0.22
C ILE A 209 -13.96 15.22 -1.74
N ILE A 210 -13.39 14.23 -2.43
CA ILE A 210 -13.42 14.13 -3.89
C ILE A 210 -14.15 12.85 -4.26
N LEU A 211 -15.07 12.94 -5.22
CA LEU A 211 -15.73 11.83 -5.86
C LEU A 211 -15.41 11.83 -7.35
N VAL A 212 -14.80 10.76 -7.82
CA VAL A 212 -14.59 10.53 -9.26
C VAL A 212 -15.49 9.40 -9.71
N LEU A 213 -16.44 9.70 -10.58
CA LEU A 213 -17.30 8.68 -11.19
C LEU A 213 -16.78 8.28 -12.57
N ARG A 214 -16.31 7.06 -12.69
CA ARG A 214 -15.98 6.47 -14.00
C ARG A 214 -17.24 6.06 -14.73
N HIS A 215 -17.39 6.51 -15.97
CA HIS A 215 -18.48 6.13 -16.85
C HIS A 215 -17.97 5.65 -18.21
N THR A 216 -18.70 4.72 -18.82
CA THR A 216 -18.35 4.11 -20.12
C THR A 216 -19.06 4.74 -21.29
N MET A 217 -20.19 5.41 -21.04
CA MET A 217 -20.99 6.19 -22.00
C MET A 217 -21.38 7.52 -21.33
N PRO A 218 -21.63 8.59 -22.10
CA PRO A 218 -22.06 9.86 -21.54
C PRO A 218 -23.29 9.71 -20.64
N LEU A 219 -23.30 10.39 -19.51
CA LEU A 219 -24.47 10.48 -18.62
C LEU A 219 -25.56 11.37 -19.25
N THR A 220 -26.81 11.10 -18.92
CA THR A 220 -27.90 12.02 -19.30
C THR A 220 -27.78 13.32 -18.50
N GLU A 221 -28.37 14.39 -19.02
CA GLU A 221 -28.41 15.67 -18.31
C GLU A 221 -29.08 15.53 -16.93
N GLN A 222 -30.19 14.77 -16.85
CA GLN A 222 -30.89 14.51 -15.59
C GLN A 222 -30.03 13.75 -14.58
N ASP A 223 -29.28 12.74 -15.03
CA ASP A 223 -28.35 11.99 -14.17
C ASP A 223 -27.20 12.89 -13.70
N SER A 224 -26.70 13.76 -14.56
CA SER A 224 -25.65 14.73 -14.21
C SER A 224 -26.13 15.76 -13.17
N ILE A 225 -27.36 16.27 -13.32
CA ILE A 225 -27.96 17.18 -12.34
C ILE A 225 -28.14 16.49 -10.98
N LEU A 226 -28.65 15.25 -10.97
CA LEU A 226 -28.82 14.48 -9.74
C LEU A 226 -27.50 14.29 -8.99
N LEU A 227 -26.43 13.92 -9.70
CA LEU A 227 -25.10 13.73 -9.11
C LEU A 227 -24.49 15.05 -8.62
N LYS A 228 -24.69 16.14 -9.36
CA LYS A 228 -24.26 17.49 -8.94
C LYS A 228 -24.96 17.92 -7.65
N GLN A 229 -26.28 17.77 -7.56
CA GLN A 229 -27.04 18.09 -6.35
C GLN A 229 -26.57 17.24 -5.15
N PHE A 230 -26.32 15.95 -5.36
CA PHE A 230 -25.75 15.09 -4.32
C PHE A 230 -24.39 15.61 -3.84
N ALA A 231 -23.50 15.97 -4.77
CA ALA A 231 -22.17 16.46 -4.43
C ALA A 231 -22.21 17.80 -3.67
N GLU A 232 -23.08 18.73 -4.08
CA GLU A 232 -23.30 20.02 -3.41
C GLU A 232 -23.86 19.83 -2.00
N THR A 233 -24.86 18.93 -1.83
CA THR A 233 -25.46 18.63 -0.52
C THR A 233 -24.45 18.06 0.47
N HIS A 234 -23.47 17.29 -0.01
CA HIS A 234 -22.45 16.64 0.83
C HIS A 234 -21.09 17.33 0.81
N ASN A 235 -20.97 18.51 0.21
CA ASN A 235 -19.73 19.28 0.13
C ASN A 235 -18.59 18.49 -0.56
N ILE A 236 -18.88 17.87 -1.70
CA ILE A 236 -17.98 16.99 -2.46
C ILE A 236 -17.53 17.68 -3.74
N SER A 237 -16.24 17.60 -4.06
CA SER A 237 -15.74 17.93 -5.38
C SER A 237 -15.99 16.76 -6.34
N LEU A 238 -16.86 16.96 -7.32
CA LEU A 238 -17.32 15.93 -8.23
C LEU A 238 -16.58 15.99 -9.56
N TYR A 239 -16.13 14.83 -10.01
CA TYR A 239 -15.54 14.62 -11.32
C TYR A 239 -16.22 13.49 -12.06
N PHE A 240 -16.42 13.68 -13.36
CA PHE A 240 -16.74 12.60 -14.28
C PHE A 240 -15.49 12.17 -15.03
N HIS A 241 -15.27 10.87 -15.12
CA HIS A 241 -14.11 10.28 -15.80
C HIS A 241 -14.60 9.38 -16.93
N GLY A 242 -14.68 9.93 -18.13
CA GLY A 242 -14.92 9.25 -19.39
C GLY A 242 -13.59 8.94 -20.09
N HIS A 243 -13.38 9.52 -21.27
CA HIS A 243 -12.06 9.61 -21.89
C HIS A 243 -11.17 10.54 -21.04
N ASP A 244 -11.69 11.71 -20.72
CA ASP A 244 -11.02 12.72 -19.92
C ASP A 244 -11.64 12.84 -18.53
N LEU A 245 -10.90 13.48 -17.62
CA LEU A 245 -11.37 13.84 -16.30
C LEU A 245 -12.01 15.23 -16.36
N ILE A 246 -13.32 15.31 -16.14
CA ILE A 246 -14.10 16.54 -16.23
C ILE A 246 -14.56 16.95 -14.84
N HIS A 247 -14.20 18.16 -14.41
CA HIS A 247 -14.70 18.76 -13.17
C HIS A 247 -16.16 19.19 -13.36
N ILE A 248 -17.02 18.85 -12.41
CA ILE A 248 -18.46 19.15 -12.46
C ILE A 248 -18.85 20.21 -11.44
N CYS A 249 -18.43 20.08 -10.18
CA CYS A 249 -18.65 21.06 -9.11
C CYS A 249 -17.70 20.85 -7.94
N GLY A 250 -17.70 21.80 -7.01
CA GLY A 250 -16.80 21.85 -5.86
C GLY A 250 -15.48 22.54 -6.19
N THR A 251 -14.45 22.34 -5.37
CA THR A 251 -13.11 22.91 -5.64
C THR A 251 -12.33 22.10 -6.66
N THR A 252 -11.47 22.76 -7.42
CA THR A 252 -10.49 22.13 -8.32
C THR A 252 -9.10 22.03 -7.67
N GLU A 253 -8.90 22.72 -6.56
CA GLU A 253 -7.63 22.73 -5.85
C GLU A 253 -7.62 21.66 -4.76
N HIS A 254 -7.02 20.50 -5.06
CA HIS A 254 -6.91 19.39 -4.12
C HIS A 254 -5.50 19.31 -3.54
N TYR A 255 -5.43 19.18 -2.22
CA TYR A 255 -4.15 19.08 -1.51
C TYR A 255 -4.29 18.26 -0.22
N TYR A 256 -3.15 17.81 0.24
CA TYR A 256 -2.95 17.30 1.60
C TYR A 256 -1.72 17.97 2.23
N LEU A 257 -1.65 17.93 3.56
CA LEU A 257 -0.56 18.55 4.32
C LEU A 257 0.43 17.48 4.81
N ILE A 258 1.72 17.77 4.70
CA ILE A 258 2.84 17.03 5.26
C ILE A 258 3.83 18.02 5.84
N ASN A 259 4.15 17.91 7.14
CA ASN A 259 5.07 18.82 7.85
C ASN A 259 4.75 20.30 7.57
N HIS A 260 3.46 20.62 7.55
CA HIS A 260 2.92 21.94 7.18
C HIS A 260 3.19 22.38 5.73
N LEU A 261 3.68 21.51 4.87
CA LEU A 261 3.82 21.75 3.44
C LEU A 261 2.52 21.35 2.73
N LYS A 262 2.08 22.17 1.80
CA LYS A 262 0.89 21.92 0.98
C LYS A 262 1.29 21.17 -0.29
N LEU A 263 0.86 19.92 -0.45
CA LEU A 263 1.09 19.12 -1.64
C LEU A 263 -0.22 19.01 -2.44
N THR A 264 -0.24 19.65 -3.60
CA THR A 264 -1.36 19.58 -4.54
C THR A 264 -1.25 18.34 -5.42
N PHE A 265 -2.39 17.81 -5.83
CA PHE A 265 -2.47 16.61 -6.66
C PHE A 265 -3.73 16.62 -7.54
N SER A 266 -3.74 15.82 -8.60
CA SER A 266 -4.95 15.54 -9.39
C SER A 266 -5.73 14.35 -8.78
N PRO A 267 -7.07 14.29 -8.87
CA PRO A 267 -7.84 13.17 -8.36
C PRO A 267 -7.39 11.78 -8.83
N LEU A 268 -6.72 11.69 -9.97
CA LEU A 268 -6.17 10.44 -10.50
C LEU A 268 -4.76 10.12 -10.00
N ASP A 269 -4.05 11.08 -9.40
CA ASP A 269 -2.70 10.86 -8.89
C ASP A 269 -2.72 9.91 -7.68
N PHE A 270 -1.61 9.18 -7.50
CA PHE A 270 -1.43 8.34 -6.32
C PHE A 270 -1.16 9.20 -5.08
N ILE A 271 -1.86 8.88 -3.99
CA ILE A 271 -1.54 9.37 -2.64
C ILE A 271 -1.55 8.20 -1.66
N GLN A 272 -0.71 8.26 -0.62
CA GLN A 272 -0.72 7.25 0.44
C GLN A 272 -2.10 7.20 1.12
N VAL A 273 -2.65 5.98 1.27
CA VAL A 273 -4.04 5.80 1.72
C VAL A 273 -4.23 6.03 3.22
N ASN A 274 -3.16 5.95 4.00
CA ASN A 274 -3.14 6.20 5.44
C ASN A 274 -2.30 7.45 5.71
N SER A 275 -2.96 8.58 5.94
CA SER A 275 -2.29 9.87 6.15
C SER A 275 -1.43 9.91 7.40
N GLN A 276 -1.88 9.27 8.48
CA GLN A 276 -1.15 9.24 9.76
C GLN A 276 0.16 8.47 9.62
N ILE A 277 0.10 7.29 9.00
CA ILE A 277 1.32 6.51 8.76
C ILE A 277 2.22 7.19 7.74
N ASN A 278 1.67 7.86 6.70
CA ASN A 278 2.48 8.64 5.76
C ASN A 278 3.28 9.74 6.48
N GLN A 279 2.65 10.49 7.39
CA GLN A 279 3.35 11.50 8.21
C GLN A 279 4.46 10.86 9.05
N LYS A 280 4.13 9.80 9.82
CA LYS A 280 5.10 9.10 10.68
C LYS A 280 6.25 8.47 9.89
N MET A 281 5.97 7.95 8.69
CA MET A 281 6.95 7.39 7.76
C MET A 281 7.95 8.46 7.32
N ILE A 282 7.45 9.62 6.92
CA ILE A 282 8.30 10.75 6.51
C ILE A 282 9.15 11.22 7.69
N ASP A 283 8.54 11.46 8.85
CA ASP A 283 9.27 11.91 10.04
C ASP A 283 10.38 10.92 10.43
N LYS A 284 10.09 9.62 10.37
CA LYS A 284 11.06 8.57 10.65
C LYS A 284 12.16 8.49 9.59
N ALA A 285 11.84 8.68 8.32
CA ALA A 285 12.83 8.72 7.23
C ALA A 285 13.79 9.91 7.40
N LEU A 286 13.27 11.09 7.75
CA LEU A 286 14.06 12.28 8.05
C LEU A 286 14.97 12.07 9.27
N GLU A 287 14.43 11.46 10.33
CA GLU A 287 15.20 11.08 11.53
C GLU A 287 16.34 10.12 11.19
N TRP A 288 16.08 9.10 10.40
CA TRP A 288 17.08 8.09 10.05
C TRP A 288 18.15 8.64 9.09
N LEU A 289 17.77 9.46 8.15
CA LEU A 289 18.74 10.15 7.29
C LEU A 289 19.59 11.13 8.11
N ASP A 290 19.08 11.68 9.23
CA ASP A 290 19.81 12.63 10.07
C ASP A 290 20.36 13.79 9.22
N ILE A 291 19.44 14.50 8.59
CA ILE A 291 19.74 15.52 7.58
C ILE A 291 20.35 16.77 8.21
N THR A 292 21.45 17.24 7.64
CA THR A 292 22.14 18.51 7.98
C THR A 292 22.01 19.54 6.85
N SER A 293 22.38 20.79 7.14
CA SER A 293 22.34 21.88 6.17
C SER A 293 23.29 21.72 4.97
N ASP A 294 24.27 20.85 5.08
CA ASP A 294 25.31 20.65 4.06
C ASP A 294 25.00 19.46 3.15
N ASP A 295 23.98 18.65 3.50
CA ASP A 295 23.65 17.43 2.77
C ASP A 295 23.02 17.71 1.41
N LYS A 296 23.53 17.05 0.39
CA LYS A 296 22.92 16.88 -0.93
C LYS A 296 22.22 15.55 -0.98
N ILE A 297 20.90 15.57 -1.18
CA ILE A 297 20.05 14.39 -1.07
C ILE A 297 19.49 14.01 -2.43
N LEU A 298 19.51 12.71 -2.73
CA LEU A 298 18.83 12.12 -3.89
C LEU A 298 17.56 11.42 -3.43
N ASP A 299 16.42 11.78 -4.04
CA ASP A 299 15.12 11.16 -3.83
C ASP A 299 14.68 10.44 -5.10
N LEU A 300 14.77 9.11 -5.11
CA LEU A 300 14.40 8.28 -6.26
C LEU A 300 12.96 7.78 -6.12
N PHE A 301 12.21 7.82 -7.22
CA PHE A 301 10.77 7.59 -7.24
C PHE A 301 10.01 8.65 -6.44
N CYS A 302 10.42 9.91 -6.60
CA CYS A 302 9.99 11.02 -5.74
C CYS A 302 8.51 11.41 -5.89
N GLY A 303 7.83 10.92 -6.92
CA GLY A 303 6.45 11.25 -7.22
C GLY A 303 6.23 12.77 -7.32
N MET A 304 5.26 13.28 -6.57
CA MET A 304 4.95 14.72 -6.51
C MET A 304 5.71 15.46 -5.39
N GLY A 305 6.76 14.83 -4.80
CA GLY A 305 7.61 15.45 -3.79
C GLY A 305 7.26 15.10 -2.33
N ASN A 306 6.60 13.96 -2.09
CA ASN A 306 6.14 13.54 -0.76
C ASN A 306 7.27 13.46 0.30
N PHE A 307 8.48 13.06 -0.10
CA PHE A 307 9.70 13.08 0.71
C PHE A 307 10.62 14.25 0.37
N SER A 308 10.76 14.57 -0.92
CA SER A 308 11.68 15.62 -1.38
C SER A 308 11.44 16.95 -0.68
N LEU A 309 10.18 17.38 -0.54
CA LEU A 309 9.87 18.70 0.03
C LEU A 309 10.17 18.76 1.53
N PRO A 310 9.77 17.79 2.38
CA PRO A 310 10.19 17.74 3.78
C PRO A 310 11.71 17.68 3.96
N MET A 311 12.44 16.92 3.14
CA MET A 311 13.91 16.85 3.18
C MET A 311 14.55 18.20 2.88
N ALA A 312 13.99 18.96 1.94
CA ALA A 312 14.51 20.27 1.55
C ALA A 312 14.44 21.35 2.65
N ILE A 313 13.64 21.16 3.69
CA ILE A 313 13.57 22.10 4.81
C ILE A 313 14.96 22.24 5.49
N LYS A 314 15.65 21.12 5.69
CA LYS A 314 16.89 21.03 6.45
C LYS A 314 18.15 20.91 5.59
N SER A 315 18.06 20.30 4.40
CA SER A 315 19.23 20.00 3.53
C SER A 315 19.78 21.21 2.79
N GLN A 316 20.96 21.05 2.22
CA GLN A 316 21.52 21.97 1.23
C GLN A 316 20.71 21.92 -0.07
N SER A 317 20.47 20.73 -0.58
CA SER A 317 19.71 20.53 -1.81
C SER A 317 19.07 19.13 -1.86
N VAL A 318 17.97 19.02 -2.61
CA VAL A 318 17.31 17.74 -2.91
C VAL A 318 17.12 17.62 -4.41
N THR A 319 17.57 16.52 -4.99
CA THR A 319 17.32 16.15 -6.38
C THR A 319 16.30 15.02 -6.39
N GLY A 320 15.11 15.27 -6.94
CA GLY A 320 14.04 14.28 -7.10
C GLY A 320 14.05 13.69 -8.52
N ILE A 321 13.96 12.38 -8.62
CA ILE A 321 13.88 11.64 -9.87
C ILE A 321 12.59 10.83 -9.92
N GLU A 322 11.82 10.97 -10.99
CA GLU A 322 10.54 10.30 -11.19
C GLU A 322 10.36 9.91 -12.66
N GLY A 323 9.77 8.76 -12.93
CA GLY A 323 9.54 8.24 -14.27
C GLY A 323 8.37 8.90 -15.02
N VAL A 324 7.42 9.48 -14.28
CA VAL A 324 6.19 10.05 -14.84
C VAL A 324 6.30 11.57 -14.90
N GLU A 325 6.43 12.12 -16.11
CA GLU A 325 6.61 13.57 -16.34
C GLU A 325 5.54 14.42 -15.64
N ALA A 326 4.28 14.02 -15.69
CA ALA A 326 3.19 14.76 -15.03
C ALA A 326 3.37 14.85 -13.50
N LEU A 327 3.97 13.85 -12.86
CA LEU A 327 4.30 13.88 -11.42
C LEU A 327 5.51 14.79 -11.16
N VAL A 328 6.52 14.80 -12.05
CA VAL A 328 7.65 15.73 -11.98
C VAL A 328 7.18 17.18 -12.06
N GLU A 329 6.31 17.50 -13.00
CA GLU A 329 5.72 18.85 -13.08
C GLU A 329 4.92 19.20 -11.84
N LYS A 330 4.18 18.25 -11.28
CA LYS A 330 3.48 18.43 -10.01
C LYS A 330 4.45 18.68 -8.84
N ALA A 331 5.57 17.97 -8.78
CA ALA A 331 6.62 18.19 -7.79
C ALA A 331 7.21 19.61 -7.87
N LYS A 332 7.47 20.11 -9.09
CA LYS A 332 7.93 21.48 -9.32
C LYS A 332 6.90 22.52 -8.86
N ILE A 333 5.61 22.31 -9.16
CA ILE A 333 4.51 23.17 -8.69
C ILE A 333 4.46 23.17 -7.16
N ASN A 334 4.52 22.00 -6.53
CA ASN A 334 4.50 21.86 -5.08
C ASN A 334 5.71 22.51 -4.42
N ALA A 335 6.89 22.41 -5.01
CA ALA A 335 8.08 23.10 -4.53
C ALA A 335 7.93 24.64 -4.62
N LYS A 336 7.42 25.15 -5.74
CA LYS A 336 7.13 26.58 -5.91
C LYS A 336 6.11 27.09 -4.88
N LEU A 337 5.06 26.32 -4.64
CA LEU A 337 4.01 26.66 -3.66
C LEU A 337 4.58 26.77 -2.24
N ASN A 338 5.54 25.93 -1.89
CA ASN A 338 6.18 25.89 -0.58
C ASN A 338 7.52 26.65 -0.49
N LYS A 339 7.88 27.44 -1.49
CA LYS A 339 9.18 28.11 -1.59
C LYS A 339 9.58 28.91 -0.35
N ALA A 340 8.62 29.53 0.32
CA ALA A 340 8.88 30.29 1.56
C ALA A 340 9.46 29.43 2.70
N LYS A 341 9.16 28.12 2.70
CA LYS A 341 9.60 27.16 3.73
C LYS A 341 10.84 26.37 3.34
N ILE A 342 10.96 26.01 2.06
CA ILE A 342 12.03 25.13 1.57
C ILE A 342 13.13 25.89 0.79
N GLY A 343 12.93 27.16 0.45
CA GLY A 343 13.85 27.91 -0.41
C GLY A 343 13.83 27.41 -1.86
N ALA A 344 14.94 27.65 -2.57
CA ALA A 344 15.17 27.17 -3.96
C ALA A 344 16.07 25.92 -3.97
N LYS A 345 15.84 24.98 -3.06
CA LYS A 345 16.74 23.85 -2.79
C LYS A 345 16.39 22.57 -3.56
N THR A 346 15.31 22.57 -4.34
CA THR A 346 14.82 21.36 -5.00
C THR A 346 14.98 21.43 -6.52
N GLN A 347 15.38 20.31 -7.11
CA GLN A 347 15.38 20.09 -8.56
C GLN A 347 14.68 18.76 -8.84
N PHE A 348 13.90 18.71 -9.93
CA PHE A 348 13.15 17.50 -10.30
C PHE A 348 13.36 17.18 -11.76
N PHE A 349 13.65 15.90 -12.05
CA PHE A 349 13.92 15.40 -13.39
C PHE A 349 13.10 14.18 -13.73
N THR A 350 12.64 14.10 -14.97
CA THR A 350 12.01 12.90 -15.51
C THR A 350 13.08 11.91 -15.94
N CYS A 351 13.06 10.71 -15.39
CA CYS A 351 13.98 9.63 -15.74
C CYS A 351 13.34 8.28 -15.45
N ASN A 352 13.33 7.40 -16.44
CA ASN A 352 12.91 6.02 -16.23
C ASN A 352 13.99 5.26 -15.44
N LEU A 353 13.72 4.98 -14.18
CA LEU A 353 14.66 4.30 -13.25
C LEU A 353 14.85 2.80 -13.53
N GLU A 354 14.20 2.25 -14.54
CA GLU A 354 14.48 0.92 -15.10
C GLU A 354 15.44 0.96 -16.32
N ASP A 355 15.63 2.15 -16.92
CA ASP A 355 16.47 2.35 -18.12
C ASP A 355 17.80 3.00 -17.76
N LYS A 356 18.84 2.17 -17.67
CA LYS A 356 20.21 2.61 -17.33
C LYS A 356 20.79 3.68 -18.25
N GLN A 357 20.31 3.80 -19.50
CA GLN A 357 20.80 4.82 -20.44
C GLN A 357 20.42 6.25 -20.01
N GLN A 358 19.37 6.40 -19.21
CA GLN A 358 18.90 7.68 -18.71
C GLN A 358 19.57 8.12 -17.40
N PHE A 359 20.35 7.28 -16.76
CA PHE A 359 20.89 7.53 -15.41
C PHE A 359 21.94 8.64 -15.34
N SER A 360 22.54 9.03 -16.47
CA SER A 360 23.46 10.17 -16.54
C SER A 360 22.88 11.50 -16.02
N ILE A 361 21.54 11.61 -15.95
CA ILE A 361 20.84 12.76 -15.39
C ILE A 361 21.18 12.97 -13.90
N TRP A 362 21.48 11.90 -13.16
CA TRP A 362 21.71 11.98 -11.72
C TRP A 362 22.96 11.24 -11.23
N ASN A 363 23.40 10.16 -11.88
CA ASN A 363 24.49 9.31 -11.37
C ASN A 363 25.90 9.91 -11.48
N GLN A 364 26.06 11.05 -12.18
CA GLN A 364 27.32 11.80 -12.26
C GLN A 364 27.50 12.81 -11.13
N SER A 365 26.45 13.05 -10.34
CA SER A 365 26.49 13.96 -9.20
C SER A 365 26.85 13.22 -7.91
N LYS A 366 27.49 13.91 -6.97
CA LYS A 366 27.71 13.39 -5.63
C LYS A 366 26.51 13.71 -4.74
N PHE A 367 26.02 12.69 -4.03
CA PHE A 367 24.98 12.82 -3.03
C PHE A 367 25.47 12.21 -1.71
N ASP A 368 25.18 12.87 -0.61
CA ASP A 368 25.57 12.41 0.72
C ASP A 368 24.61 11.35 1.23
N LYS A 369 23.33 11.49 0.87
CA LYS A 369 22.23 10.63 1.34
C LYS A 369 21.26 10.33 0.21
N VAL A 370 20.65 9.14 0.27
CA VAL A 370 19.67 8.68 -0.73
C VAL A 370 18.41 8.18 -0.02
N LEU A 371 17.25 8.55 -0.53
CA LEU A 371 15.97 7.95 -0.21
C LEU A 371 15.38 7.32 -1.47
N LEU A 372 14.77 6.15 -1.35
CA LEU A 372 14.04 5.53 -2.45
C LEU A 372 12.76 4.86 -1.95
N ASP A 373 11.66 5.05 -2.69
CA ASP A 373 10.33 4.48 -2.44
C ASP A 373 9.75 3.92 -3.75
N PRO A 374 10.31 2.81 -4.28
CA PRO A 374 9.93 2.26 -5.56
C PRO A 374 8.57 1.54 -5.53
N ALA A 375 8.00 1.34 -6.71
CA ALA A 375 6.87 0.44 -6.92
C ALA A 375 7.23 -1.01 -6.55
N ARG A 376 6.26 -1.94 -6.60
CA ARG A 376 6.42 -3.36 -6.24
C ARG A 376 7.54 -4.11 -6.95
N ALA A 377 8.01 -3.61 -8.09
CA ALA A 377 9.12 -4.19 -8.84
C ALA A 377 10.48 -4.05 -8.12
N GLY A 378 10.57 -3.12 -7.16
CA GLY A 378 11.82 -2.73 -6.51
C GLY A 378 12.63 -1.76 -7.37
N ALA A 379 13.93 -1.61 -7.08
CA ALA A 379 14.82 -0.63 -7.69
C ALA A 379 16.17 -1.23 -8.11
N TYR A 380 16.20 -2.47 -8.58
CA TYR A 380 17.45 -3.23 -8.82
C TYR A 380 18.46 -2.46 -9.69
N ASN A 381 18.00 -1.87 -10.81
CA ASN A 381 18.88 -1.11 -11.69
C ASN A 381 19.40 0.17 -11.04
N ALA A 382 18.54 0.89 -10.31
CA ALA A 382 18.94 2.10 -9.58
C ALA A 382 19.88 1.78 -8.42
N THR A 383 19.68 0.66 -7.71
CA THR A 383 20.56 0.19 -6.63
C THR A 383 22.01 0.04 -7.09
N ALA A 384 22.24 -0.54 -8.27
CA ALA A 384 23.57 -0.70 -8.84
C ALA A 384 24.28 0.64 -9.11
N GLU A 385 23.53 1.68 -9.42
CA GLU A 385 24.11 3.02 -9.64
C GLU A 385 24.29 3.78 -8.32
N ILE A 386 23.38 3.62 -7.34
CA ILE A 386 23.52 4.23 -6.00
C ILE A 386 24.83 3.77 -5.35
N VAL A 387 25.18 2.49 -5.48
CA VAL A 387 26.44 1.95 -4.96
C VAL A 387 27.67 2.71 -5.53
N LYS A 388 27.68 3.06 -6.82
CA LYS A 388 28.77 3.83 -7.45
C LYS A 388 28.89 5.26 -6.92
N ILE A 389 27.74 5.90 -6.63
CA ILE A 389 27.70 7.23 -6.02
C ILE A 389 28.23 7.19 -4.59
N SER A 390 28.09 6.03 -3.92
CA SER A 390 28.61 5.76 -2.58
C SER A 390 28.09 6.73 -1.49
N PRO A 391 26.78 6.93 -1.34
CA PRO A 391 26.23 7.77 -0.29
C PRO A 391 26.51 7.19 1.10
N THR A 392 26.58 8.05 2.12
CA THR A 392 26.86 7.64 3.50
C THR A 392 25.67 6.93 4.14
N LYS A 393 24.44 7.35 3.79
CA LYS A 393 23.18 6.79 4.31
C LYS A 393 22.18 6.59 3.19
N ILE A 394 21.47 5.47 3.26
CA ILE A 394 20.38 5.13 2.35
C ILE A 394 19.15 4.78 3.18
N VAL A 395 18.01 5.39 2.90
CA VAL A 395 16.71 4.96 3.41
C VAL A 395 15.92 4.35 2.27
N TYR A 396 15.56 3.07 2.40
CA TYR A 396 14.79 2.32 1.43
C TYR A 396 13.42 1.97 1.99
N ILE A 397 12.35 2.45 1.35
CA ILE A 397 10.96 2.15 1.68
C ILE A 397 10.42 1.17 0.63
N SER A 398 9.65 0.17 1.04
CA SER A 398 9.16 -0.84 0.10
C SER A 398 7.85 -1.47 0.54
N CYS A 399 6.92 -1.61 -0.40
CA CYS A 399 5.68 -2.37 -0.25
C CYS A 399 5.81 -3.85 -0.67
N ASN A 400 7.04 -4.31 -1.01
CA ASN A 400 7.30 -5.69 -1.40
C ASN A 400 8.60 -6.21 -0.77
N PRO A 401 8.52 -6.94 0.36
CA PRO A 401 9.70 -7.44 1.06
C PRO A 401 10.63 -8.32 0.20
N ALA A 402 10.09 -9.03 -0.80
CA ALA A 402 10.90 -9.92 -1.65
C ALA A 402 11.82 -9.13 -2.59
N THR A 403 11.31 -8.08 -3.24
CA THR A 403 12.14 -7.21 -4.09
C THR A 403 13.08 -6.37 -3.25
N LEU A 404 12.66 -5.94 -2.06
CA LEU A 404 13.53 -5.26 -1.10
C LEU A 404 14.74 -6.12 -0.72
N ALA A 405 14.51 -7.38 -0.33
CA ALA A 405 15.60 -8.29 0.05
C ALA A 405 16.56 -8.55 -1.12
N ARG A 406 16.05 -8.71 -2.34
CA ARG A 406 16.86 -8.83 -3.56
C ARG A 406 17.76 -7.60 -3.76
N ASP A 407 17.21 -6.41 -3.64
CA ASP A 407 17.93 -5.14 -3.87
C ASP A 407 18.93 -4.89 -2.74
N CYS A 408 18.57 -5.21 -1.48
CA CYS A 408 19.47 -5.10 -0.32
C CYS A 408 20.69 -6.03 -0.43
N LYS A 409 20.54 -7.19 -1.05
CA LYS A 409 21.67 -8.11 -1.30
C LYS A 409 22.81 -7.39 -2.03
N LEU A 410 22.50 -6.65 -3.08
CA LEU A 410 23.50 -5.89 -3.83
C LEU A 410 24.16 -4.80 -2.96
N PHE A 411 23.41 -4.09 -2.12
CA PHE A 411 24.01 -3.13 -1.19
C PHE A 411 24.97 -3.79 -0.21
N ILE A 412 24.60 -4.97 0.34
CA ILE A 412 25.44 -5.72 1.30
C ILE A 412 26.72 -6.22 0.62
N GLU A 413 26.63 -6.78 -0.60
CA GLU A 413 27.78 -7.24 -1.38
C GLU A 413 28.78 -6.11 -1.66
N GLU A 414 28.30 -4.85 -1.68
CA GLU A 414 29.10 -3.65 -1.93
C GLU A 414 29.46 -2.88 -0.64
N GLY A 415 29.38 -3.55 0.51
CA GLY A 415 29.87 -3.05 1.79
C GLY A 415 28.94 -2.16 2.58
N TYR A 416 27.62 -2.16 2.27
CA TYR A 416 26.62 -1.52 3.12
C TYR A 416 26.07 -2.50 4.15
N ASN A 417 25.77 -2.00 5.34
CA ASN A 417 25.09 -2.75 6.39
C ASN A 417 23.68 -2.22 6.61
N ILE A 418 22.72 -3.11 6.82
CA ILE A 418 21.39 -2.74 7.29
C ILE A 418 21.49 -2.46 8.79
N VAL A 419 21.35 -1.20 9.19
CA VAL A 419 21.51 -0.76 10.60
C VAL A 419 20.17 -0.51 11.29
N LYS A 420 19.10 -0.28 10.53
CA LYS A 420 17.74 -0.13 11.08
C LYS A 420 16.73 -0.80 10.16
N VAL A 421 15.75 -1.47 10.77
CA VAL A 421 14.61 -2.09 10.08
C VAL A 421 13.33 -1.66 10.79
N ALA A 422 12.31 -1.27 10.05
CA ALA A 422 10.98 -1.02 10.58
C ALA A 422 9.90 -1.59 9.65
N ILE A 423 8.75 -1.95 10.21
CA ILE A 423 7.52 -2.06 9.45
C ILE A 423 6.66 -0.82 9.64
N LEU A 424 5.98 -0.45 8.59
CA LEU A 424 5.00 0.62 8.55
C LEU A 424 3.62 -0.05 8.44
N ASP A 425 2.77 0.07 9.48
CA ASP A 425 1.43 -0.52 9.41
C ASP A 425 0.49 0.38 8.56
N MET A 426 0.91 0.60 7.30
CA MET A 426 0.20 1.42 6.31
C MET A 426 -1.18 0.83 5.99
N PHE A 427 -1.31 -0.49 6.06
CA PHE A 427 -2.51 -1.25 5.72
C PHE A 427 -2.91 -2.20 6.86
N PRO A 428 -3.32 -1.68 8.04
CA PRO A 428 -3.87 -2.52 9.10
C PRO A 428 -5.00 -3.42 8.59
N GLN A 429 -5.18 -4.58 9.21
CA GLN A 429 -6.19 -5.59 8.84
C GLN A 429 -5.97 -6.30 7.51
N THR A 430 -4.85 -6.03 6.82
CA THR A 430 -4.49 -6.66 5.55
C THR A 430 -3.13 -7.34 5.65
N LYS A 431 -2.87 -8.28 4.73
CA LYS A 431 -1.60 -9.01 4.62
C LYS A 431 -0.45 -8.19 3.99
N HIS A 432 -0.69 -6.94 3.59
CA HIS A 432 0.36 -6.11 3.00
C HIS A 432 1.39 -5.73 4.06
N ILE A 433 2.66 -5.86 3.67
CA ILE A 433 3.80 -5.43 4.47
C ILE A 433 4.38 -4.21 3.77
N GLU A 434 4.45 -3.12 4.50
CA GLU A 434 5.22 -1.93 4.13
C GLU A 434 6.41 -1.86 5.07
N SER A 435 7.60 -1.63 4.53
CA SER A 435 8.85 -1.72 5.28
C SER A 435 9.76 -0.53 4.99
N MET A 436 10.58 -0.17 5.96
CA MET A 436 11.62 0.84 5.81
C MET A 436 12.91 0.32 6.39
N LEU A 437 13.99 0.45 5.63
CA LEU A 437 15.35 0.08 6.02
C LEU A 437 16.23 1.31 5.99
N MET A 438 17.23 1.33 6.86
CA MET A 438 18.37 2.24 6.77
C MET A 438 19.64 1.43 6.56
N LEU A 439 20.39 1.78 5.53
CA LEU A 439 21.70 1.22 5.25
C LEU A 439 22.77 2.30 5.39
N THR A 440 23.93 1.88 5.90
CA THR A 440 25.13 2.74 6.00
C THR A 440 26.31 1.98 5.44
N LYS A 441 27.25 2.70 4.81
CA LYS A 441 28.49 2.09 4.34
C LYS A 441 29.43 1.92 5.55
N SER A 442 30.06 0.74 5.67
CA SER A 442 31.15 0.53 6.61
C SER A 442 32.31 1.46 6.23
N GLY A 443 32.83 2.20 7.18
CA GLY A 443 34.00 3.06 7.00
C GLY A 443 35.27 2.26 6.76
#